data_651d546e3d22e300ff76482b5ca45b16
#
_entry.id   651d546e3d22e300ff76482b5ca45b16
#
_cell.length_a   1.000
_cell.length_b   1.000
_cell.length_c   1.000
_cell.angle_alpha   90.00
_cell.angle_beta   90.00
_cell.angle_gamma   90.00
#
_symmetry.space_group_name_H-M   'P 1'
#
loop_
_entity.id
_entity.type
_entity.pdbx_description
1 polymer ?
#
loop_
_entity_poly.entity_id
_entity_poly.type
_entity_poly.pdbx_seq_one_letter_code
_entity_poly.pdbx_strand_id
1 'polypeptide(L)'
;MKPIRFLGDSLTRLREFDADAKQDAGYQLDKVQGGEQPDDFKPMPSIGNGVDEIRIWDESGTYRIIYTARLSDAVCLTCISKEDSSHSKT
;
A
#
# COMPACT_ATOMS: atom_id res chain seq x y z
N MET A 1 5.56 16.36 -6.95
CA MET A 1 5.02 15.02 -6.70
C MET A 1 6.11 13.98 -6.94
N LYS A 2 6.27 13.07 -6.00
CA LYS A 2 7.30 12.04 -6.11
C LYS A 2 6.81 10.89 -6.99
N PRO A 3 7.66 10.36 -7.85
CA PRO A 3 7.27 9.16 -8.61
C PRO A 3 7.21 7.95 -7.69
N ILE A 4 6.50 6.91 -8.15
CA ILE A 4 6.42 5.65 -7.43
C ILE A 4 7.37 4.66 -8.10
N ARG A 5 8.14 3.94 -7.28
CA ARG A 5 8.97 2.84 -7.75
C ARG A 5 8.40 1.54 -7.19
N PHE A 6 8.19 0.59 -8.06
CA PHE A 6 7.65 -0.72 -7.69
C PHE A 6 8.79 -1.72 -7.62
N LEU A 7 9.02 -2.27 -6.44
CA LEU A 7 10.09 -3.25 -6.24
C LEU A 7 9.52 -4.66 -6.31
N GLY A 8 10.30 -5.57 -6.87
CA GLY A 8 9.88 -6.95 -7.01
C GLY A 8 8.61 -7.07 -7.84
N ASP A 9 7.64 -7.83 -7.37
CA ASP A 9 6.38 -8.06 -8.06
C ASP A 9 5.26 -7.12 -7.59
N SER A 10 5.60 -6.03 -6.91
CA SER A 10 4.59 -5.18 -6.29
C SER A 10 3.60 -4.59 -7.29
N LEU A 11 4.08 -4.18 -8.47
CA LEU A 11 3.16 -3.62 -9.48
C LEU A 11 2.19 -4.68 -9.99
N THR A 12 2.67 -5.89 -10.24
CA THR A 12 1.81 -6.99 -10.67
C THR A 12 0.74 -7.27 -9.62
N ARG A 13 1.14 -7.30 -8.35
CA ARG A 13 0.20 -7.53 -7.26
C ARG A 13 -0.84 -6.42 -7.17
N LEU A 14 -0.43 -5.18 -7.33
CA LEU A 14 -1.36 -4.06 -7.30
C LEU A 14 -2.39 -4.17 -8.41
N ARG A 15 -1.96 -4.58 -9.59
CA ARG A 15 -2.85 -4.73 -10.74
C ARG A 15 -3.88 -5.83 -10.53
N GLU A 16 -3.60 -6.77 -9.64
CA GLU A 16 -4.51 -7.88 -9.34
C GLU A 16 -5.58 -7.53 -8.31
N PHE A 17 -5.53 -6.33 -7.74
CA PHE A 17 -6.55 -5.89 -6.79
C PHE A 17 -7.91 -5.82 -7.48
N ASP A 18 -8.97 -6.07 -6.72
CA ASP A 18 -10.33 -5.82 -7.21
C ASP A 18 -10.47 -4.34 -7.58
N ALA A 19 -11.40 -4.05 -8.49
CA ALA A 19 -11.50 -2.71 -9.08
C ALA A 19 -11.63 -1.61 -8.04
N ASP A 20 -12.49 -1.79 -7.04
CA ASP A 20 -12.70 -0.77 -6.02
C ASP A 20 -11.45 -0.60 -5.15
N ALA A 21 -10.82 -1.71 -4.78
CA ALA A 21 -9.60 -1.65 -3.98
C ALA A 21 -8.46 -1.01 -4.76
N LYS A 22 -8.38 -1.31 -6.05
CA LYS A 22 -7.35 -0.73 -6.91
C LYS A 22 -7.52 0.78 -7.02
N GLN A 23 -8.75 1.25 -7.16
CA GLN A 23 -9.03 2.68 -7.25
C GLN A 23 -8.66 3.38 -5.94
N ASP A 24 -9.02 2.79 -4.81
CA ASP A 24 -8.68 3.35 -3.51
C ASP A 24 -7.16 3.35 -3.30
N ALA A 25 -6.48 2.27 -3.70
CA ALA A 25 -5.04 2.21 -3.60
C ALA A 25 -4.39 3.34 -4.39
N GLY A 26 -4.87 3.59 -5.61
CA GLY A 26 -4.37 4.69 -6.41
C GLY A 26 -4.55 6.04 -5.73
N TYR A 27 -5.70 6.24 -5.11
CA TYR A 27 -5.99 7.48 -4.40
C TYR A 27 -5.05 7.66 -3.20
N GLN A 28 -4.84 6.60 -2.42
CA GLN A 28 -3.98 6.68 -1.25
C GLN A 28 -2.52 6.91 -1.66
N LEU A 29 -2.06 6.24 -2.72
CA LEU A 29 -0.71 6.43 -3.20
C LEU A 29 -0.50 7.83 -3.77
N ASP A 30 -1.53 8.39 -4.38
CA ASP A 30 -1.46 9.76 -4.87
C ASP A 30 -1.23 10.74 -3.71
N LYS A 31 -1.91 10.53 -2.59
CA LYS A 31 -1.68 11.35 -1.40
C LYS A 31 -0.22 11.26 -0.94
N VAL A 32 0.31 10.05 -0.88
CA VAL A 32 1.69 9.83 -0.45
C VAL A 32 2.66 10.54 -1.38
N GLN A 33 2.42 10.46 -2.68
CA GLN A 33 3.27 11.14 -3.66
C GLN A 33 3.26 12.66 -3.47
N GLY A 34 2.13 13.20 -3.02
CA GLY A 34 1.99 14.61 -2.76
C GLY A 34 2.46 15.07 -1.39
N GLY A 35 3.04 14.17 -0.60
CA GLY A 35 3.54 14.52 0.72
C GLY A 35 2.50 14.43 1.82
N GLU A 36 1.32 13.89 1.51
CA GLU A 36 0.27 13.72 2.50
C GLU A 36 0.29 12.30 3.05
N GLN A 37 -0.48 12.08 4.11
CA GLN A 37 -0.57 10.75 4.70
C GLN A 37 -1.83 10.04 4.20
N PRO A 38 -1.75 8.71 4.01
CA PRO A 38 -2.94 7.95 3.64
C PRO A 38 -3.99 7.97 4.75
N ASP A 39 -5.22 7.61 4.39
CA ASP A 39 -6.32 7.61 5.35
C ASP A 39 -6.14 6.58 6.46
N ASP A 40 -5.63 5.39 6.12
CA ASP A 40 -5.43 4.32 7.09
C ASP A 40 -4.05 3.73 6.87
N PHE A 41 -3.13 4.08 7.75
CA PHE A 41 -1.77 3.59 7.66
C PHE A 41 -1.20 3.37 9.05
N LYS A 42 -0.11 2.60 9.09
CA LYS A 42 0.55 2.42 10.36
C LYS A 42 2.05 2.22 10.13
N PRO A 43 2.90 2.75 11.02
CA PRO A 43 4.34 2.54 10.91
C PRO A 43 4.70 1.07 11.12
N MET A 44 5.72 0.62 10.42
CA MET A 44 6.21 -0.76 10.49
C MET A 44 7.70 -0.76 10.84
N PRO A 45 8.06 -0.33 12.06
CA PRO A 45 9.49 -0.22 12.42
C PRO A 45 10.21 -1.56 12.43
N SER A 46 9.50 -2.66 12.60
CA SER A 46 10.12 -3.98 12.56
C SER A 46 10.65 -4.33 11.16
N ILE A 47 10.11 -3.68 10.11
CA ILE A 47 10.60 -3.88 8.76
C ILE A 47 11.76 -2.93 8.48
N GLY A 48 11.65 -1.69 8.93
CA GLY A 48 12.70 -0.71 8.75
C GLY A 48 12.26 0.67 9.15
N ASN A 49 13.21 1.57 9.35
CA ASN A 49 12.90 2.96 9.67
C ASN A 49 12.26 3.63 8.46
N GLY A 50 11.14 4.32 8.71
CA GLY A 50 10.46 5.05 7.66
C GLY A 50 9.61 4.18 6.76
N VAL A 51 9.39 2.93 7.13
CA VAL A 51 8.51 2.02 6.40
C VAL A 51 7.13 2.08 7.03
N ASP A 52 6.12 2.22 6.19
CA ASP A 52 4.73 2.29 6.64
C ASP A 52 3.90 1.29 5.84
N GLU A 53 2.74 0.96 6.40
CA GLU A 53 1.77 0.07 5.77
C GLU A 53 0.49 0.85 5.51
N ILE A 54 0.00 0.83 4.27
CA ILE A 54 -1.33 1.33 3.94
C ILE A 54 -2.29 0.16 3.96
N ARG A 55 -3.43 0.35 4.60
CA ARG A 55 -4.50 -0.64 4.62
C ARG A 55 -5.65 -0.16 3.77
N ILE A 56 -6.14 -1.04 2.90
CA ILE A 56 -7.28 -0.74 2.04
C ILE A 56 -8.32 -1.81 2.29
N TRP A 57 -9.50 -1.37 2.72
CA TRP A 57 -10.59 -2.25 3.10
C TRP A 57 -11.55 -2.43 1.94
N ASP A 58 -11.97 -3.65 1.73
CA ASP A 58 -12.87 -4.01 0.65
C ASP A 58 -13.74 -5.16 1.13
N GLU A 59 -14.85 -5.39 0.46
CA GLU A 59 -15.75 -6.48 0.84
C GLU A 59 -15.04 -7.83 0.80
N SER A 60 -14.11 -8.01 -0.11
CA SER A 60 -13.40 -9.28 -0.29
C SER A 60 -12.27 -9.47 0.71
N GLY A 61 -11.86 -8.42 1.42
CA GLY A 61 -10.77 -8.55 2.38
C GLY A 61 -10.02 -7.27 2.59
N THR A 62 -8.85 -7.36 3.19
CA THR A 62 -7.99 -6.24 3.47
C THR A 62 -6.74 -6.33 2.61
N TYR A 63 -6.44 -5.27 1.89
CA TYR A 63 -5.21 -5.18 1.10
C TYR A 63 -4.20 -4.36 1.87
N ARG A 64 -2.93 -4.78 1.83
CA ARG A 64 -1.86 -4.13 2.56
C ARG A 64 -0.75 -3.77 1.59
N ILE A 65 -0.31 -2.52 1.69
CA ILE A 65 0.76 -2.00 0.83
C ILE A 65 1.87 -1.50 1.74
N ILE A 66 3.05 -2.12 1.64
CA ILE A 66 4.21 -1.72 2.41
C ILE A 66 5.05 -0.78 1.56
N TYR A 67 5.32 0.39 2.08
CA TYR A 67 6.01 1.41 1.30
C TYR A 67 6.93 2.25 2.17
N THR A 68 7.82 3.00 1.54
CA THR A 68 8.56 4.05 2.20
C THR A 68 8.48 5.31 1.36
N ALA A 69 8.20 6.44 2.01
CA ALA A 69 8.11 7.74 1.37
C ALA A 69 9.16 8.71 1.88
N ARG A 70 10.11 8.23 2.68
CA ARG A 70 11.13 9.11 3.26
C ARG A 70 12.26 9.44 2.31
N LEU A 71 12.29 8.81 1.14
CA LEU A 71 13.27 9.13 0.13
C LEU A 71 12.94 10.50 -0.47
N SER A 72 13.97 11.27 -0.79
CA SER A 72 13.78 12.62 -1.30
C SER A 72 13.21 12.63 -2.71
N ASP A 73 13.38 11.57 -3.47
CA ASP A 73 13.06 11.55 -4.90
C ASP A 73 12.01 10.54 -5.31
N ALA A 74 11.55 9.66 -4.42
CA ALA A 74 10.63 8.62 -4.83
C ALA A 74 9.88 8.01 -3.64
N VAL A 75 8.76 7.36 -3.95
CA VAL A 75 8.04 6.48 -3.03
C VAL A 75 8.30 5.06 -3.50
N CYS A 76 8.77 4.21 -2.62
CA CYS A 76 9.08 2.82 -2.97
C CYS A 76 8.06 1.87 -2.35
N LEU A 77 7.43 1.04 -3.16
CA LEU A 77 6.53 -0.02 -2.72
C LEU A 77 7.31 -1.34 -2.73
N THR A 78 7.28 -2.05 -1.64
CA THR A 78 8.06 -3.27 -1.52
C THR A 78 7.24 -4.54 -1.41
N CYS A 79 6.06 -4.46 -0.80
CA CYS A 79 5.27 -5.65 -0.57
C CYS A 79 3.79 -5.30 -0.63
N ILE A 80 3.04 -6.08 -1.39
CA ILE A 80 1.60 -5.90 -1.51
C ILE A 80 0.96 -7.25 -1.29
N SER A 81 -0.01 -7.30 -0.39
CA SER A 81 -0.69 -8.55 -0.07
C SER A 81 -2.17 -8.29 0.16
N LYS A 82 -2.94 -9.35 0.07
CA LYS A 82 -4.35 -9.32 0.37
C LYS A 82 -4.64 -10.34 1.46
N GLU A 83 -5.39 -9.91 2.46
CA GLU A 83 -5.86 -10.79 3.52
C GLU A 83 -7.34 -11.02 3.30
N ASP A 84 -7.71 -12.26 3.02
CA ASP A 84 -9.08 -12.62 2.69
C ASP A 84 -9.94 -12.59 3.95
N SER A 85 -11.03 -11.83 3.90
CA SER A 85 -11.91 -11.70 5.05
C SER A 85 -12.59 -13.02 5.42
N SER A 86 -12.71 -13.94 4.49
CA SER A 86 -13.34 -15.22 4.76
C SER A 86 -12.53 -16.08 5.74
N HIS A 87 -11.27 -15.79 5.92
CA HIS A 87 -10.42 -16.51 6.85
C HIS A 87 -10.82 -16.31 8.30
N SER A 88 -11.46 -15.19 8.59
CA SER A 88 -11.71 -14.83 9.98
C SER A 88 -12.62 -15.80 10.70
N LYS A 89 -13.36 -16.60 9.99
CA LYS A 89 -14.32 -17.47 10.61
C LYS A 89 -13.77 -18.83 11.02
N THR A 90 -12.59 -19.14 10.68
CA THR A 90 -12.02 -20.44 11.03
C THR A 90 -11.49 -20.50 12.44
#